data_441af4097fa474ec197d98882b3e852e
#
_entry.id   441af4097fa474ec197d98882b3e852e
#
_cell.length_a   1.000
_cell.length_b   1.000
_cell.length_c   1.000
_cell.angle_alpha   90.00
_cell.angle_beta   90.00
_cell.angle_gamma   90.00
#
_symmetry.space_group_name_H-M   'P 1'
#
loop_
_entity.id
_entity.type
_entity.pdbx_description
1 polymer ?
#
loop_
_entity_poly.entity_id
_entity_poly.type
_entity_poly.pdbx_seq_one_letter_code
_entity_poly.pdbx_strand_id
1 'polypeptide(L)'
;MKIEQIYTSCLSQASYFIENNGEAIVIDPIREVDQYIKRAKSNGCKIKYVFQTHFHADFVSGHVTLSKKTGAQIVYGPNANPDYECIIASDGDFFEIGNLKIEVLHTPGHTLESCSYLLYNEDNEPHAIFTGDTLFLGDVGIPDVAQRYKNTTKEAVSYTHLRAHETPA
;
A
#
# COMPACT_ATOMS: atom_id res chain seq x y z
N MET A 1 -6.41 -15.12 9.49
CA MET A 1 -5.73 -14.19 8.56
C MET A 1 -5.34 -14.91 7.27
N LYS A 2 -5.59 -14.31 6.10
CA LYS A 2 -5.13 -14.79 4.79
C LYS A 2 -4.51 -13.62 4.03
N ILE A 3 -3.32 -13.82 3.51
CA ILE A 3 -2.62 -12.86 2.65
C ILE A 3 -2.39 -13.53 1.30
N GLU A 4 -2.81 -12.88 0.23
CA GLU A 4 -2.65 -13.37 -1.14
C GLU A 4 -1.95 -12.30 -1.98
N GLN A 5 -0.75 -12.62 -2.47
CA GLN A 5 -0.05 -11.82 -3.47
C GLN A 5 -0.60 -12.14 -4.86
N ILE A 6 -0.95 -11.12 -5.60
CA ILE A 6 -1.49 -11.22 -6.96
C ILE A 6 -0.49 -10.54 -7.89
N TYR A 7 0.36 -11.36 -8.50
CA TYR A 7 1.44 -10.87 -9.36
C TYR A 7 1.01 -10.77 -10.83
N THR A 8 1.28 -9.63 -11.43
CA THR A 8 1.01 -9.33 -12.85
C THR A 8 2.33 -9.25 -13.60
N SER A 9 2.74 -10.35 -14.22
CA SER A 9 4.07 -10.52 -14.81
C SER A 9 4.41 -9.53 -15.92
N CYS A 10 3.44 -9.14 -16.76
CA CYS A 10 3.66 -8.17 -17.83
C CYS A 10 3.90 -6.73 -17.33
N LEU A 11 3.56 -6.43 -16.09
CA LEU A 11 3.79 -5.15 -15.44
C LEU A 11 4.86 -5.22 -14.35
N SER A 12 5.36 -6.43 -14.06
CA SER A 12 6.24 -6.68 -12.89
C SER A 12 5.68 -6.11 -11.58
N GLN A 13 4.32 -6.10 -11.45
CA GLN A 13 3.60 -5.48 -10.35
C GLN A 13 2.92 -6.53 -9.48
N ALA A 14 3.01 -6.36 -8.17
CA ALA A 14 2.31 -7.16 -7.18
C ALA A 14 1.25 -6.32 -6.46
N SER A 15 0.01 -6.77 -6.47
CA SER A 15 -1.02 -6.30 -5.55
C SER A 15 -1.26 -7.34 -4.46
N TYR A 16 -1.82 -6.92 -3.35
CA TYR A 16 -2.09 -7.81 -2.22
C TYR A 16 -3.56 -7.75 -1.82
N PHE A 17 -4.13 -8.92 -1.56
CA PHE A 17 -5.45 -9.08 -0.99
C PHE A 17 -5.30 -9.70 0.40
N ILE A 18 -5.73 -8.98 1.43
CA ILE A 18 -5.58 -9.39 2.84
C ILE A 18 -6.96 -9.48 3.44
N GLU A 19 -7.29 -10.60 4.09
CA GLU A 19 -8.58 -10.79 4.74
C GLU A 19 -8.46 -11.34 6.16
N ASN A 20 -9.35 -10.87 6.99
CA ASN A 20 -9.55 -11.38 8.36
C ASN A 20 -10.99 -11.10 8.82
N ASN A 21 -11.63 -12.10 9.41
CA ASN A 21 -12.95 -11.99 10.06
C ASN A 21 -14.03 -11.26 9.25
N GLY A 22 -14.15 -11.59 7.96
CA GLY A 22 -15.18 -11.02 7.08
C GLY A 22 -14.87 -9.62 6.54
N GLU A 23 -13.72 -9.05 6.88
CA GLU A 23 -13.20 -7.81 6.28
C GLU A 23 -11.97 -8.09 5.42
N ALA A 24 -11.78 -7.30 4.38
CA ALA A 24 -10.62 -7.38 3.50
C ALA A 24 -10.10 -5.99 3.13
N ILE A 25 -8.85 -5.96 2.72
CA ILE A 25 -8.22 -4.81 2.07
C ILE A 25 -7.52 -5.25 0.79
N VAL A 26 -7.28 -4.28 -0.07
CA VAL A 26 -6.45 -4.46 -1.27
C VAL A 26 -5.36 -3.40 -1.26
N ILE A 27 -4.11 -3.80 -1.50
CA ILE A 27 -2.97 -2.89 -1.64
C ILE A 27 -2.56 -2.88 -3.11
N ASP A 28 -2.42 -1.68 -3.69
CA ASP A 28 -1.99 -1.40 -5.06
C ASP A 28 -2.72 -2.22 -6.14
N PRO A 29 -4.07 -2.14 -6.20
CA PRO A 29 -4.83 -2.92 -7.17
C PRO A 29 -4.53 -2.49 -8.61
N ILE A 30 -4.43 -3.46 -9.51
CA ILE A 30 -4.39 -3.18 -10.95
C ILE A 30 -5.78 -2.76 -11.46
N ARG A 31 -5.84 -2.25 -12.69
CA ARG A 31 -7.05 -1.72 -13.32
C ARG A 31 -8.22 -2.72 -13.37
N GLU A 32 -7.93 -4.00 -13.57
CA GLU A 32 -8.92 -5.09 -13.67
C GLU A 32 -9.38 -5.54 -12.27
N VAL A 33 -10.25 -4.74 -11.66
CA VAL A 33 -10.66 -4.90 -10.25
C VAL A 33 -11.60 -6.07 -9.98
N ASP A 34 -12.21 -6.66 -10.98
CA ASP A 34 -13.20 -7.73 -10.80
C ASP A 34 -12.62 -8.98 -10.13
N GLN A 35 -11.32 -9.19 -10.25
CA GLN A 35 -10.61 -10.27 -9.55
C GLN A 35 -10.65 -10.12 -8.02
N TYR A 36 -10.51 -8.90 -7.49
CA TYR A 36 -10.58 -8.62 -6.05
C TYR A 36 -12.01 -8.76 -5.54
N ILE A 37 -12.99 -8.28 -6.30
CA ILE A 37 -14.42 -8.39 -5.98
C ILE A 37 -14.86 -9.86 -5.95
N LYS A 38 -14.40 -10.67 -6.90
CA LYS A 38 -14.70 -12.11 -6.92
C LYS A 38 -14.10 -12.81 -5.70
N ARG A 39 -12.86 -12.49 -5.31
CA ARG A 39 -12.22 -13.03 -4.11
C ARG A 39 -13.02 -12.69 -2.84
N ALA A 40 -13.36 -11.42 -2.68
CA ALA A 40 -14.15 -10.98 -1.54
C ALA A 40 -15.49 -11.73 -1.44
N LYS A 41 -16.20 -11.88 -2.56
CA LYS A 41 -17.46 -12.65 -2.61
C LYS A 41 -17.26 -14.13 -2.29
N SER A 42 -16.23 -14.76 -2.86
CA SER A 42 -15.95 -16.19 -2.63
C SER A 42 -15.56 -16.48 -1.20
N ASN A 43 -14.89 -15.53 -0.53
CA ASN A 43 -14.45 -15.66 0.86
C ASN A 43 -15.47 -15.10 1.86
N GLY A 44 -16.60 -14.54 1.39
CA GLY A 44 -17.65 -13.99 2.26
C GLY A 44 -17.20 -12.76 3.03
N CYS A 45 -16.27 -11.96 2.48
CA CYS A 45 -15.75 -10.74 3.12
C CYS A 45 -16.12 -9.48 2.34
N LYS A 46 -16.06 -8.33 3.04
CA LYS A 46 -16.26 -7.00 2.49
C LYS A 46 -14.91 -6.29 2.37
N ILE A 47 -14.59 -5.73 1.19
CA ILE A 47 -13.41 -4.88 1.03
C ILE A 47 -13.70 -3.55 1.74
N LYS A 48 -12.92 -3.26 2.78
CA LYS A 48 -13.08 -2.09 3.66
C LYS A 48 -12.20 -0.93 3.21
N TYR A 49 -10.95 -1.23 2.85
CA TYR A 49 -9.98 -0.25 2.39
C TYR A 49 -9.27 -0.68 1.12
N VAL A 50 -8.85 0.32 0.35
CA VAL A 50 -7.94 0.18 -0.79
C VAL A 50 -6.74 1.07 -0.51
N PHE A 51 -5.62 0.47 -0.19
CA PHE A 51 -4.37 1.17 0.10
C PHE A 51 -3.55 1.39 -1.16
N GLN A 52 -2.90 2.54 -1.25
CA GLN A 52 -1.92 2.86 -2.28
C GLN A 52 -0.59 3.19 -1.62
N THR A 53 0.47 2.49 -2.01
CA THR A 53 1.82 2.78 -1.49
C THR A 53 2.34 4.11 -2.00
N HIS A 54 2.01 4.48 -3.23
CA HIS A 54 2.39 5.75 -3.87
C HIS A 54 1.52 6.00 -5.12
N PHE A 55 1.74 7.11 -5.82
CA PHE A 55 1.15 7.34 -7.14
C PHE A 55 1.96 6.57 -8.20
N HIS A 56 1.38 5.49 -8.71
CA HIS A 56 2.01 4.66 -9.74
C HIS A 56 2.08 5.39 -11.08
N ALA A 57 3.28 5.46 -11.64
CA ALA A 57 3.52 6.08 -12.96
C ALA A 57 3.58 5.04 -14.09
N ASP A 58 3.80 3.79 -13.77
CA ASP A 58 4.07 2.67 -14.68
C ASP A 58 2.81 1.88 -15.05
N PHE A 59 1.75 1.95 -14.24
CA PHE A 59 0.45 1.33 -14.56
C PHE A 59 -0.74 2.14 -14.05
N VAL A 60 -1.92 1.86 -14.60
CA VAL A 60 -3.17 2.46 -14.14
C VAL A 60 -3.73 1.66 -12.98
N SER A 61 -3.65 2.22 -11.77
CA SER A 61 -4.23 1.58 -10.59
C SER A 61 -5.76 1.57 -10.63
N GLY A 62 -6.34 0.49 -10.14
CA GLY A 62 -7.78 0.26 -10.07
C GLY A 62 -8.47 0.83 -8.84
N HIS A 63 -7.77 1.53 -7.96
CA HIS A 63 -8.26 1.94 -6.63
C HIS A 63 -9.59 2.73 -6.68
N VAL A 64 -9.71 3.72 -7.57
CA VAL A 64 -10.95 4.50 -7.74
C VAL A 64 -12.11 3.63 -8.22
N THR A 65 -11.85 2.73 -9.18
CA THR A 65 -12.88 1.82 -9.70
C THR A 65 -13.30 0.81 -8.64
N LEU A 66 -12.35 0.27 -7.88
CA LEU A 66 -12.61 -0.68 -6.80
C LEU A 66 -13.43 -0.02 -5.68
N SER A 67 -13.03 1.18 -5.25
CA SER A 67 -13.77 1.99 -4.28
C SER A 67 -15.22 2.22 -4.72
N LYS A 68 -15.44 2.70 -5.95
CA LYS A 68 -16.80 2.94 -6.49
C LYS A 68 -17.67 1.67 -6.54
N LYS A 69 -17.08 0.51 -6.86
CA LYS A 69 -17.82 -0.75 -6.97
C LYS A 69 -18.11 -1.41 -5.62
N THR A 70 -17.31 -1.15 -4.59
CA THR A 70 -17.38 -1.87 -3.29
C THR A 70 -17.75 -0.98 -2.12
N GLY A 71 -17.62 0.33 -2.24
CA GLY A 71 -17.73 1.28 -1.14
C GLY A 71 -16.50 1.32 -0.24
N ALA A 72 -15.38 0.68 -0.64
CA ALA A 72 -14.14 0.70 0.11
C ALA A 72 -13.53 2.12 0.10
N GLN A 73 -12.98 2.54 1.24
CA GLN A 73 -12.28 3.81 1.35
C GLN A 73 -10.87 3.70 0.78
N ILE A 74 -10.47 4.68 -0.01
CA ILE A 74 -9.10 4.78 -0.53
C ILE A 74 -8.22 5.39 0.56
N VAL A 75 -7.02 4.83 0.76
CA VAL A 75 -6.04 5.32 1.75
C VAL A 75 -4.71 5.55 1.06
N TYR A 76 -4.15 6.74 1.26
CA TYR A 76 -2.79 7.11 0.89
C TYR A 76 -1.99 7.49 2.13
N GLY A 77 -0.68 7.44 2.02
CA GLY A 77 0.24 7.98 3.02
C GLY A 77 0.31 9.52 3.02
N PRO A 78 1.16 10.07 3.89
CA PRO A 78 1.38 11.53 3.98
C PRO A 78 1.83 12.13 2.66
N ASN A 79 1.56 13.43 2.48
CA ASN A 79 1.91 14.23 1.30
C ASN A 79 1.19 13.85 0.00
N ALA A 80 0.35 12.83 -0.04
CA ALA A 80 -0.51 12.59 -1.19
C ALA A 80 -1.57 13.70 -1.31
N ASN A 81 -1.85 14.13 -2.54
CA ASN A 81 -2.84 15.17 -2.80
C ASN A 81 -3.62 14.86 -4.09
N PRO A 82 -4.43 13.79 -4.10
CA PRO A 82 -5.28 13.49 -5.24
C PRO A 82 -6.50 14.41 -5.30
N ASP A 83 -7.10 14.53 -6.48
CA ASP A 83 -8.31 15.34 -6.74
C ASP A 83 -9.63 14.57 -6.53
N TYR A 84 -9.59 13.44 -5.84
CA TYR A 84 -10.75 12.61 -5.47
C TYR A 84 -10.75 12.30 -3.98
N GLU A 85 -11.90 11.91 -3.47
CA GLU A 85 -12.10 11.60 -2.05
C GLU A 85 -11.26 10.39 -1.61
N CYS A 86 -10.43 10.59 -0.61
CA CYS A 86 -9.62 9.54 0.03
C CYS A 86 -9.22 9.95 1.45
N ILE A 87 -8.71 8.99 2.21
CA ILE A 87 -8.07 9.23 3.50
C ILE A 87 -6.59 9.50 3.24
N ILE A 88 -6.09 10.63 3.71
CA ILE A 88 -4.66 10.91 3.79
C ILE A 88 -4.23 10.57 5.21
N ALA A 89 -3.54 9.44 5.35
CA ALA A 89 -3.07 8.97 6.63
C ALA A 89 -1.77 9.69 7.03
N SER A 90 -1.58 9.82 8.33
CA SER A 90 -0.32 10.29 8.90
C SER A 90 0.63 9.12 9.12
N ASP A 91 1.93 9.42 9.28
CA ASP A 91 2.91 8.44 9.73
C ASP A 91 2.55 7.91 11.13
N GLY A 92 2.51 6.59 11.28
CA GLY A 92 2.10 5.92 12.51
C GLY A 92 0.58 5.75 12.70
N ASP A 93 -0.25 6.15 11.72
CA ASP A 93 -1.69 5.87 11.79
C ASP A 93 -1.98 4.37 11.62
N PHE A 94 -3.01 3.89 12.34
CA PHE A 94 -3.45 2.49 12.31
C PHE A 94 -4.82 2.35 11.67
N PHE A 95 -4.99 1.28 10.90
CA PHE A 95 -6.26 0.83 10.34
C PHE A 95 -6.56 -0.60 10.79
N GLU A 96 -7.81 -0.87 11.14
CA GLU A 96 -8.25 -2.20 11.59
C GLU A 96 -8.93 -2.99 10.48
N ILE A 97 -8.61 -4.30 10.41
CA ILE A 97 -9.17 -5.27 9.46
C ILE A 97 -9.52 -6.52 10.25
N GLY A 98 -10.78 -6.69 10.63
CA GLY A 98 -11.16 -7.73 11.58
C GLY A 98 -10.40 -7.56 12.91
N ASN A 99 -9.54 -8.52 13.25
CA ASN A 99 -8.70 -8.48 14.45
C ASN A 99 -7.24 -8.08 14.16
N LEU A 100 -6.94 -7.69 12.92
CA LEU A 100 -5.60 -7.28 12.51
C LEU A 100 -5.50 -5.76 12.53
N LYS A 101 -4.26 -5.27 12.62
CA LYS A 101 -3.93 -3.85 12.46
C LYS A 101 -2.92 -3.67 11.35
N ILE A 102 -3.04 -2.58 10.62
CA ILE A 102 -2.06 -2.15 9.63
C ILE A 102 -1.61 -0.72 9.97
N GLU A 103 -0.31 -0.54 10.09
CA GLU A 103 0.33 0.73 10.39
C GLU A 103 0.85 1.37 9.11
N VAL A 104 0.68 2.67 8.99
CA VAL A 104 1.22 3.48 7.90
C VAL A 104 2.61 3.95 8.29
N LEU A 105 3.62 3.57 7.53
CA LEU A 105 4.99 4.03 7.67
C LEU A 105 5.32 4.95 6.50
N HIS A 106 5.52 6.24 6.77
CA HIS A 106 5.94 7.17 5.73
C HIS A 106 7.38 6.89 5.33
N THR A 107 7.59 6.47 4.09
CA THR A 107 8.90 6.06 3.55
C THR A 107 9.19 6.82 2.24
N PRO A 108 9.31 8.16 2.30
CA PRO A 108 9.54 8.98 1.11
C PRO A 108 10.92 8.68 0.52
N GLY A 109 10.99 8.60 -0.80
CA GLY A 109 12.23 8.31 -1.53
C GLY A 109 11.98 8.12 -3.00
N HIS A 110 11.33 7.04 -3.38
CA HIS A 110 10.87 6.83 -4.76
C HIS A 110 9.91 7.95 -5.19
N THR A 111 8.91 8.23 -4.36
CA THR A 111 8.09 9.45 -4.44
C THR A 111 8.02 10.12 -3.05
N LEU A 112 7.55 11.38 -3.00
CA LEU A 112 7.46 12.12 -1.72
C LEU A 112 6.34 11.62 -0.81
N GLU A 113 5.29 11.03 -1.39
CA GLU A 113 4.15 10.44 -0.69
C GLU A 113 4.30 8.93 -0.46
N SER A 114 5.41 8.32 -0.88
CA SER A 114 5.65 6.89 -0.69
C SER A 114 5.49 6.47 0.77
N CYS A 115 4.75 5.41 0.98
CA CYS A 115 4.60 4.79 2.29
C CYS A 115 4.66 3.26 2.19
N SER A 116 5.02 2.65 3.30
CA SER A 116 4.96 1.20 3.50
C SER A 116 3.86 0.89 4.50
N TYR A 117 3.29 -0.31 4.41
CA TYR A 117 2.22 -0.75 5.31
C TYR A 117 2.70 -1.96 6.11
N LEU A 118 2.78 -1.81 7.44
CA LEU A 118 3.18 -2.87 8.35
C LEU A 118 1.92 -3.53 8.93
N LEU A 119 1.75 -4.81 8.64
CA LEU A 119 0.65 -5.61 9.14
C LEU A 119 1.05 -6.30 10.44
N TYR A 120 0.20 -6.16 11.45
CA TYR A 120 0.30 -6.85 12.73
C TYR A 120 -0.69 -8.03 12.77
N ASN A 121 -0.27 -9.12 13.37
CA ASN A 121 -1.13 -10.28 13.63
C ASN A 121 -2.12 -10.03 14.79
N GLU A 122 -2.93 -11.04 15.13
CA GLU A 122 -3.93 -10.97 16.19
C GLU A 122 -3.31 -10.80 17.59
N ASP A 123 -2.04 -11.19 17.75
CA ASP A 123 -1.26 -11.02 18.99
C ASP A 123 -0.56 -9.64 19.05
N ASN A 124 -0.84 -8.77 18.06
CA ASN A 124 -0.24 -7.45 17.91
C ASN A 124 1.29 -7.49 17.68
N GLU A 125 1.77 -8.54 17.02
CA GLU A 125 3.16 -8.69 16.60
C GLU A 125 3.30 -8.35 15.11
N PRO A 126 4.40 -7.68 14.69
CA PRO A 126 4.72 -7.46 13.28
C PRO A 126 4.71 -8.77 12.50
N HIS A 127 4.01 -8.83 11.38
CA HIS A 127 3.83 -10.06 10.61
C HIS A 127 4.28 -9.95 9.16
N ALA A 128 3.94 -8.85 8.49
CA ALA A 128 4.32 -8.60 7.09
C ALA A 128 4.41 -7.11 6.81
N ILE A 129 5.29 -6.73 5.87
CA ILE A 129 5.40 -5.35 5.40
C ILE A 129 5.20 -5.30 3.87
N PHE A 130 4.43 -4.31 3.42
CA PHE A 130 4.16 -4.04 2.01
C PHE A 130 4.81 -2.72 1.65
N THR A 131 5.94 -2.80 0.97
CA THR A 131 6.88 -1.69 0.78
C THR A 131 6.65 -0.88 -0.49
N GLY A 132 5.80 -1.40 -1.42
CA GLY A 132 5.72 -0.81 -2.75
C GLY A 132 7.13 -0.65 -3.36
N ASP A 133 7.35 0.48 -3.99
CA ASP A 133 8.65 0.80 -4.62
C ASP A 133 9.67 1.42 -3.64
N THR A 134 9.41 1.38 -2.34
CA THR A 134 10.39 1.81 -1.33
C THR A 134 11.54 0.81 -1.21
N LEU A 135 11.24 -0.49 -1.17
CA LEU A 135 12.23 -1.55 -0.96
C LEU A 135 11.88 -2.79 -1.79
N PHE A 136 12.87 -3.32 -2.49
CA PHE A 136 12.81 -4.60 -3.20
C PHE A 136 13.77 -5.61 -2.58
N LEU A 137 13.69 -6.86 -2.99
CA LEU A 137 14.66 -7.88 -2.60
C LEU A 137 16.01 -7.58 -3.27
N GLY A 138 16.91 -6.98 -2.51
CA GLY A 138 18.27 -6.66 -2.96
C GLY A 138 18.41 -5.31 -3.67
N ASP A 139 17.36 -4.47 -3.68
CA ASP A 139 17.37 -3.15 -4.31
C ASP A 139 16.42 -2.19 -3.61
N VAL A 140 16.43 -0.92 -4.00
CA VAL A 140 15.51 0.13 -3.55
C VAL A 140 14.92 0.87 -4.76
N GLY A 141 13.74 1.44 -4.60
CA GLY A 141 13.12 2.26 -5.65
C GLY A 141 14.00 3.45 -6.03
N ILE A 142 14.10 3.72 -7.33
CA ILE A 142 14.91 4.83 -7.84
C ILE A 142 14.25 6.16 -7.45
N PRO A 143 14.99 7.12 -6.84
CA PRO A 143 14.41 8.39 -6.37
C PRO A 143 14.19 9.43 -7.48
N ASP A 144 14.14 9.03 -8.74
CA ASP A 144 14.07 9.91 -9.91
C ASP A 144 12.83 10.81 -9.91
N VAL A 145 11.71 10.30 -9.43
CA VAL A 145 10.45 11.05 -9.38
C VAL A 145 10.55 12.16 -8.34
N ALA A 146 11.14 11.89 -7.18
CA ALA A 146 11.39 12.89 -6.15
C ALA A 146 12.39 13.96 -6.60
N GLN A 147 13.37 13.60 -7.45
CA GLN A 147 14.36 14.54 -7.99
C GLN A 147 13.75 15.65 -8.85
N ARG A 148 12.69 15.37 -9.57
CA ARG A 148 12.02 16.35 -10.42
C ARG A 148 11.31 17.44 -9.64
N TYR A 149 11.05 17.23 -8.36
CA TYR A 149 10.34 18.15 -7.47
C TYR A 149 11.22 18.83 -6.41
N LYS A 150 12.36 19.42 -6.78
CA LYS A 150 13.22 20.26 -5.93
C LYS A 150 14.20 19.53 -5.01
N ASN A 151 15.44 19.30 -5.44
CA ASN A 151 16.67 19.10 -4.61
C ASN A 151 16.54 18.28 -3.29
N THR A 152 15.44 17.55 -3.10
CA THR A 152 15.11 16.79 -1.87
C THR A 152 15.73 15.39 -1.84
N THR A 153 16.43 14.99 -2.86
CA THR A 153 16.87 13.62 -3.11
C THR A 153 17.76 13.00 -2.05
N LYS A 154 18.71 13.77 -1.52
CA LYS A 154 19.64 13.21 -0.53
C LYS A 154 18.95 12.90 0.79
N GLU A 155 18.02 13.74 1.22
CA GLU A 155 17.26 13.55 2.44
C GLU A 155 16.25 12.43 2.31
N ALA A 156 15.52 12.37 1.18
CA ALA A 156 14.54 11.33 0.93
C ALA A 156 15.17 9.93 0.85
N VAL A 157 16.25 9.76 0.09
CA VAL A 157 16.97 8.47 -0.02
C VAL A 157 17.58 8.06 1.33
N SER A 158 18.16 9.00 2.07
CA SER A 158 18.71 8.73 3.40
C SER A 158 17.61 8.28 4.38
N TYR A 159 16.45 8.92 4.35
CA TYR A 159 15.32 8.59 5.20
C TYR A 159 14.74 7.22 4.89
N THR A 160 14.52 6.91 3.61
CA THR A 160 14.04 5.60 3.15
C THR A 160 15.01 4.48 3.56
N HIS A 161 16.30 4.70 3.37
CA HIS A 161 17.33 3.72 3.70
C HIS A 161 17.39 3.42 5.20
N LEU A 162 17.33 4.46 6.02
CA LEU A 162 17.31 4.31 7.48
C LEU A 162 16.06 3.56 7.95
N ARG A 163 14.87 3.96 7.50
CA ARG A 163 13.62 3.34 7.94
C ARG A 163 13.42 1.91 7.45
N ALA A 164 13.85 1.58 6.25
CA ALA A 164 13.80 0.20 5.75
C ALA A 164 14.67 -0.76 6.58
N HIS A 165 15.74 -0.26 7.20
CA HIS A 165 16.59 -1.05 8.10
C HIS A 165 16.08 -1.10 9.55
N GLU A 166 15.22 -0.17 9.96
CA GLU A 166 14.64 -0.13 11.32
C GLU A 166 13.37 -0.99 11.46
N THR A 167 12.78 -1.42 10.34
CA THR A 167 11.59 -2.27 10.37
C THR A 167 12.04 -3.72 10.58
N PRO A 168 11.57 -4.41 11.63
CA PRO A 168 11.90 -5.83 11.82
C PRO A 168 11.39 -6.66 10.64
N ALA A 169 12.25 -7.53 10.14
CA ALA A 169 11.97 -8.43 9.03
C ALA A 169 10.98 -9.53 9.46
#